data_7a1f5e3a95033f556b6a290290f3efa9
#
_entry.id   7a1f5e3a95033f556b6a290290f3efa9
#
_cell.length_a   1.000
_cell.length_b   1.000
_cell.length_c   1.000
_cell.angle_alpha   90.00
_cell.angle_beta   90.00
_cell.angle_gamma   90.00
#
_symmetry.space_group_name_H-M   'P 1'
#
loop_
_entity.id
_entity.type
_entity.pdbx_description
1 polymer ?
#
loop_
_entity_poly.entity_id
_entity_poly.type
_entity_poly.pdbx_seq_one_letter_code
_entity_poly.pdbx_strand_id
1 'polypeptide(L)'
;MKYLLHILFSISIVFSQVNNLKITVLSTMVADYDYIGEWGFAAIVESDGNQILFDTGFRDNTVLENADSLGIDLSNVEHVFLSHNHTDHTGGLMRLRKELMVSNPNAMKYVHVGKGIFIDRWSNSINRNAFKTYKKQFEDLGIEFIYHDKPEEIFPNVWTTGTVPRVHNEKNWSGYREMIIDGKKEEDNIPEDQSLVINTPKGLALVSGCGHAGIV
;
A
#
# COMPACT_ATOMS: atom_id res chain seq x y z
N MET A 1 1.79 -58.49 -31.37
CA MET A 1 2.45 -57.59 -30.41
C MET A 1 1.92 -56.17 -30.62
N LYS A 2 1.10 -55.67 -29.69
CA LYS A 2 0.61 -54.28 -29.75
C LYS A 2 1.52 -53.43 -28.85
N TYR A 3 2.27 -52.50 -29.45
CA TYR A 3 3.08 -51.55 -28.71
C TYR A 3 2.16 -50.43 -28.23
N LEU A 4 2.02 -50.28 -26.91
CA LEU A 4 1.30 -49.18 -26.26
C LEU A 4 2.29 -48.03 -26.13
N LEU A 5 2.09 -46.99 -26.92
CA LEU A 5 2.91 -45.75 -26.86
C LEU A 5 2.43 -44.92 -25.67
N HIS A 6 3.20 -44.87 -24.59
CA HIS A 6 2.95 -43.99 -23.47
C HIS A 6 3.51 -42.60 -23.80
N ILE A 7 2.61 -41.64 -24.06
CA ILE A 7 2.95 -40.25 -24.19
C ILE A 7 3.02 -39.63 -22.78
N LEU A 8 4.22 -39.40 -22.29
CA LEU A 8 4.45 -38.64 -21.06
C LEU A 8 4.22 -37.15 -21.37
N PHE A 9 3.11 -36.60 -20.88
CA PHE A 9 2.89 -35.16 -20.85
C PHE A 9 3.68 -34.55 -19.67
N SER A 10 4.81 -33.93 -19.95
CA SER A 10 5.53 -33.11 -18.97
C SER A 10 4.79 -31.79 -18.83
N ILE A 11 4.06 -31.60 -17.71
CA ILE A 11 3.52 -30.31 -17.33
C ILE A 11 4.69 -29.49 -16.77
N SER A 12 5.25 -28.61 -17.57
CA SER A 12 6.18 -27.59 -17.08
C SER A 12 5.37 -26.54 -16.34
N ILE A 13 5.47 -26.52 -15.00
CA ILE A 13 4.95 -25.41 -14.21
C ILE A 13 5.89 -24.24 -14.47
N VAL A 14 5.48 -23.33 -15.33
CA VAL A 14 6.18 -22.07 -15.53
C VAL A 14 5.75 -21.17 -14.38
N PHE A 15 6.63 -20.94 -13.43
CA PHE A 15 6.45 -19.87 -12.45
C PHE A 15 6.55 -18.56 -13.20
N SER A 16 5.43 -17.87 -13.36
CA SER A 16 5.40 -16.52 -13.91
C SER A 16 6.17 -15.58 -12.97
N GLN A 17 6.85 -14.58 -13.52
CA GLN A 17 7.55 -13.53 -12.79
C GLN A 17 7.27 -12.20 -13.49
N VAL A 18 7.37 -11.10 -12.76
CA VAL A 18 7.26 -9.76 -13.36
C VAL A 18 8.48 -9.50 -14.24
N ASN A 19 8.27 -9.24 -15.53
CA ASN A 19 9.35 -8.97 -16.49
C ASN A 19 9.75 -7.50 -16.51
N ASN A 20 8.76 -6.61 -16.35
CA ASN A 20 8.94 -5.16 -16.39
C ASN A 20 8.46 -4.56 -15.07
N LEU A 21 9.38 -4.24 -14.19
CA LEU A 21 9.11 -3.54 -12.94
C LEU A 21 9.74 -2.16 -12.99
N LYS A 22 8.91 -1.13 -12.75
CA LYS A 22 9.37 0.23 -12.55
C LYS A 22 8.75 0.78 -11.26
N ILE A 23 9.57 1.37 -10.41
CA ILE A 23 9.13 2.04 -9.18
C ILE A 23 9.61 3.48 -9.25
N THR A 24 8.66 4.43 -9.22
CA THR A 24 8.97 5.86 -9.23
C THR A 24 8.50 6.47 -7.92
N VAL A 25 9.43 7.02 -7.14
CA VAL A 25 9.11 7.68 -5.87
C VAL A 25 8.52 9.05 -6.18
N LEU A 26 7.33 9.32 -5.62
CA LEU A 26 6.57 10.56 -5.80
C LEU A 26 6.57 11.46 -4.55
N SER A 27 6.85 10.88 -3.37
CA SER A 27 6.98 11.63 -2.12
C SER A 27 8.08 10.99 -1.28
N THR A 28 9.02 11.83 -0.81
CA THR A 28 10.11 11.45 0.08
C THR A 28 10.68 12.71 0.75
N MET A 29 11.48 12.53 1.82
CA MET A 29 12.07 13.66 2.56
C MET A 29 13.10 14.47 1.77
N VAL A 30 13.74 13.86 0.79
CA VAL A 30 14.76 14.50 -0.05
C VAL A 30 14.26 14.53 -1.49
N ALA A 31 14.13 15.71 -2.05
CA ALA A 31 13.74 15.93 -3.44
C ALA A 31 14.80 16.79 -4.14
N ASP A 32 14.91 16.65 -5.47
CA ASP A 32 15.71 17.53 -6.30
C ASP A 32 14.99 18.89 -6.48
N TYR A 33 15.67 19.84 -7.06
CA TYR A 33 15.27 21.26 -7.14
C TYR A 33 13.86 21.49 -7.69
N ASP A 34 13.44 20.69 -8.65
CA ASP A 34 12.15 20.84 -9.34
C ASP A 34 11.00 20.05 -8.69
N TYR A 35 11.25 19.41 -7.54
CA TYR A 35 10.26 18.55 -6.88
C TYR A 35 10.05 18.95 -5.42
N ILE A 36 8.91 18.53 -4.87
CA ILE A 36 8.55 18.78 -3.47
C ILE A 36 9.00 17.62 -2.59
N GLY A 37 9.88 17.93 -1.62
CA GLY A 37 10.21 17.02 -0.53
C GLY A 37 9.27 17.23 0.66
N GLU A 38 8.95 16.15 1.37
CA GLU A 38 8.15 16.21 2.59
C GLU A 38 8.48 15.04 3.54
N TRP A 39 8.02 15.15 4.78
CA TRP A 39 8.02 14.02 5.70
C TRP A 39 6.89 13.07 5.33
N GLY A 40 7.13 12.20 4.37
CA GLY A 40 6.14 11.28 3.85
C GLY A 40 6.73 10.35 2.81
N PHE A 41 5.96 9.35 2.42
CA PHE A 41 6.33 8.43 1.34
C PHE A 41 5.17 8.18 0.40
N ALA A 42 5.46 8.15 -0.89
CA ALA A 42 4.59 7.60 -1.93
C ALA A 42 5.42 7.16 -3.13
N ALA A 43 5.02 6.08 -3.77
CA ALA A 43 5.64 5.59 -5.00
C ALA A 43 4.60 4.97 -5.93
N ILE A 44 4.70 5.25 -7.23
CA ILE A 44 3.96 4.48 -8.24
C ILE A 44 4.76 3.21 -8.57
N VAL A 45 4.12 2.05 -8.45
CA VAL A 45 4.65 0.75 -8.81
C VAL A 45 3.97 0.28 -10.09
N GLU A 46 4.76 0.10 -11.13
CA GLU A 46 4.33 -0.36 -12.46
C GLU A 46 4.89 -1.76 -12.69
N SER A 47 4.02 -2.73 -12.95
CA SER A 47 4.36 -4.16 -13.04
C SER A 47 3.61 -4.80 -14.20
N ASP A 48 4.34 -5.10 -15.30
CA ASP A 48 3.79 -5.73 -16.51
C ASP A 48 2.44 -5.13 -16.98
N GLY A 49 2.33 -3.79 -16.92
CA GLY A 49 1.16 -3.01 -17.35
C GLY A 49 0.12 -2.77 -16.24
N ASN A 50 0.25 -3.38 -15.07
CA ASN A 50 -0.56 -3.00 -13.90
C ASN A 50 0.10 -1.85 -13.14
N GLN A 51 -0.70 -1.00 -12.51
CA GLN A 51 -0.23 0.13 -11.72
C GLN A 51 -0.90 0.14 -10.35
N ILE A 52 -0.11 0.45 -9.31
CA ILE A 52 -0.61 0.67 -7.95
C ILE A 52 0.17 1.83 -7.32
N LEU A 53 -0.55 2.78 -6.73
CA LEU A 53 0.08 3.82 -5.93
C LEU A 53 0.31 3.27 -4.51
N PHE A 54 1.56 3.12 -4.13
CA PHE A 54 1.98 2.73 -2.78
C PHE A 54 2.10 3.98 -1.92
N ASP A 55 1.26 4.10 -0.88
CA ASP A 55 1.11 5.26 -0.01
C ASP A 55 0.78 6.57 -0.78
N THR A 56 0.48 7.64 -0.06
CA THR A 56 0.00 8.88 -0.66
C THR A 56 0.66 10.15 -0.12
N GLY A 57 1.77 9.99 0.61
CA GLY A 57 2.51 11.11 1.19
C GLY A 57 1.80 11.76 2.39
N PHE A 58 2.35 12.89 2.83
CA PHE A 58 1.87 13.64 3.99
C PHE A 58 0.91 14.77 3.61
N ARG A 59 1.34 15.64 2.68
CA ARG A 59 0.52 16.75 2.21
C ARG A 59 -0.43 16.29 1.12
N ASP A 60 -1.52 17.01 0.98
CA ASP A 60 -2.57 16.65 0.03
C ASP A 60 -2.18 16.85 -1.45
N ASN A 61 -1.19 17.68 -1.74
CA ASN A 61 -0.78 18.08 -3.09
C ASN A 61 0.55 17.47 -3.56
N THR A 62 1.45 17.04 -2.66
CA THR A 62 2.83 16.65 -3.03
C THR A 62 2.87 15.57 -4.11
N VAL A 63 2.08 14.52 -3.97
CA VAL A 63 2.08 13.42 -4.95
C VAL A 63 1.56 13.86 -6.31
N LEU A 64 0.51 14.69 -6.35
CA LEU A 64 -0.03 15.24 -7.61
C LEU A 64 0.99 16.14 -8.31
N GLU A 65 1.57 17.09 -7.59
CA GLU A 65 2.51 18.06 -8.16
C GLU A 65 3.80 17.38 -8.64
N ASN A 66 4.33 16.42 -7.88
CA ASN A 66 5.51 15.67 -8.30
C ASN A 66 5.22 14.73 -9.48
N ALA A 67 4.04 14.10 -9.53
CA ALA A 67 3.63 13.28 -10.68
C ALA A 67 3.51 14.14 -11.95
N ASP A 68 2.89 15.32 -11.86
CA ASP A 68 2.77 16.27 -12.97
C ASP A 68 4.14 16.74 -13.45
N SER A 69 5.03 17.13 -12.54
CA SER A 69 6.42 17.54 -12.85
C SER A 69 7.23 16.42 -13.52
N LEU A 70 6.95 15.16 -13.20
CA LEU A 70 7.57 13.98 -13.82
C LEU A 70 6.89 13.53 -15.12
N GLY A 71 5.77 14.18 -15.51
CA GLY A 71 4.95 13.77 -16.65
C GLY A 71 4.25 12.42 -16.45
N ILE A 72 3.93 12.05 -15.21
CA ILE A 72 3.26 10.80 -14.85
C ILE A 72 1.76 11.07 -14.69
N ASP A 73 0.96 10.46 -15.55
CA ASP A 73 -0.50 10.51 -15.47
C ASP A 73 -1.02 9.48 -14.46
N LEU A 74 -1.54 9.96 -13.34
CA LEU A 74 -2.15 9.13 -12.29
C LEU A 74 -3.64 8.85 -12.52
N SER A 75 -4.26 9.42 -13.56
CA SER A 75 -5.71 9.28 -13.79
C SER A 75 -6.15 7.85 -14.10
N ASN A 76 -5.25 7.00 -14.59
CA ASN A 76 -5.51 5.60 -14.89
C ASN A 76 -5.12 4.64 -13.76
N VAL A 77 -4.59 5.14 -12.65
CA VAL A 77 -4.23 4.33 -11.49
C VAL A 77 -5.47 4.09 -10.63
N GLU A 78 -6.05 2.91 -10.73
CA GLU A 78 -7.28 2.55 -10.00
C GLU A 78 -7.00 2.06 -8.57
N HIS A 79 -5.82 1.50 -8.33
CA HIS A 79 -5.44 0.86 -7.08
C HIS A 79 -4.48 1.71 -6.26
N VAL A 80 -4.78 1.84 -4.97
CA VAL A 80 -3.89 2.43 -3.94
C VAL A 80 -3.59 1.36 -2.91
N PHE A 81 -2.35 1.28 -2.47
CA PHE A 81 -1.92 0.42 -1.38
C PHE A 81 -1.45 1.30 -0.22
N LEU A 82 -2.07 1.17 0.95
CA LEU A 82 -1.63 1.88 2.14
C LEU A 82 -0.89 0.92 3.05
N SER A 83 0.36 1.26 3.35
CA SER A 83 1.21 0.46 4.22
C SER A 83 0.68 0.43 5.66
N HIS A 84 0.23 1.56 6.18
CA HIS A 84 -0.34 1.72 7.52
C HIS A 84 -1.10 3.06 7.63
N ASN A 85 -1.62 3.39 8.82
CA ASN A 85 -2.55 4.51 9.00
C ASN A 85 -1.91 5.89 9.28
N HIS A 86 -0.60 6.01 9.37
CA HIS A 86 0.03 7.28 9.69
C HIS A 86 -0.20 8.31 8.58
N THR A 87 -0.33 9.58 8.99
CA THR A 87 -0.73 10.67 8.08
C THR A 87 0.31 10.92 6.99
N ASP A 88 1.58 10.68 7.27
CA ASP A 88 2.69 10.80 6.32
C ASP A 88 2.69 9.73 5.21
N HIS A 89 1.75 8.77 5.29
CA HIS A 89 1.49 7.75 4.28
C HIS A 89 0.08 7.84 3.66
N THR A 90 -0.84 8.52 4.35
CA THR A 90 -2.26 8.55 3.95
C THR A 90 -2.78 9.94 3.59
N GLY A 91 -1.95 10.98 3.76
CA GLY A 91 -2.37 12.39 3.69
C GLY A 91 -2.93 12.83 2.35
N GLY A 92 -2.36 12.35 1.25
CA GLY A 92 -2.76 12.73 -0.10
C GLY A 92 -4.02 12.05 -0.63
N LEU A 93 -4.48 10.92 -0.03
CA LEU A 93 -5.53 10.08 -0.62
C LEU A 93 -6.81 10.85 -0.96
N MET A 94 -7.28 11.71 -0.06
CA MET A 94 -8.52 12.48 -0.24
C MET A 94 -8.44 13.39 -1.47
N ARG A 95 -7.33 14.08 -1.63
CA ARG A 95 -7.09 15.01 -2.73
C ARG A 95 -6.91 14.27 -4.04
N LEU A 96 -6.09 13.23 -4.06
CA LEU A 96 -5.87 12.37 -5.22
C LEU A 96 -7.21 11.84 -5.76
N ARG A 97 -8.03 11.25 -4.88
CA ARG A 97 -9.35 10.73 -5.28
C ARG A 97 -10.23 11.82 -5.86
N LYS A 98 -10.36 12.98 -5.19
CA LYS A 98 -11.24 14.08 -5.64
C LYS A 98 -10.83 14.64 -7.00
N GLU A 99 -9.55 14.84 -7.24
CA GLU A 99 -9.05 15.42 -8.48
C GLU A 99 -9.15 14.42 -9.65
N LEU A 100 -8.68 13.19 -9.43
CA LEU A 100 -8.53 12.23 -10.50
C LEU A 100 -9.85 11.57 -10.90
N MET A 101 -10.81 11.42 -9.97
CA MET A 101 -12.12 10.86 -10.30
C MET A 101 -12.93 11.72 -11.27
N VAL A 102 -12.56 12.98 -11.47
CA VAL A 102 -13.23 13.87 -12.43
C VAL A 102 -12.97 13.40 -13.87
N SER A 103 -11.76 12.96 -14.17
CA SER A 103 -11.37 12.45 -15.48
C SER A 103 -11.63 10.94 -15.63
N ASN A 104 -11.44 10.18 -14.56
CA ASN A 104 -11.70 8.74 -14.54
C ASN A 104 -12.38 8.35 -13.20
N PRO A 105 -13.66 7.99 -13.19
CA PRO A 105 -14.40 7.60 -11.99
C PRO A 105 -13.76 6.43 -11.21
N ASN A 106 -12.91 5.64 -11.85
CA ASN A 106 -12.22 4.54 -11.20
C ASN A 106 -10.84 4.92 -10.62
N ALA A 107 -10.29 6.09 -10.93
CA ALA A 107 -9.00 6.51 -10.41
C ALA A 107 -8.98 6.50 -8.87
N MET A 108 -7.97 5.86 -8.26
CA MET A 108 -7.79 5.74 -6.80
C MET A 108 -9.03 5.16 -6.09
N LYS A 109 -9.78 4.28 -6.75
CA LYS A 109 -11.03 3.73 -6.22
C LYS A 109 -10.81 2.58 -5.25
N TYR A 110 -9.91 1.67 -5.58
CA TYR A 110 -9.65 0.46 -4.82
C TYR A 110 -8.48 0.66 -3.86
N VAL A 111 -8.75 0.73 -2.56
CA VAL A 111 -7.73 1.03 -1.56
C VAL A 111 -7.44 -0.21 -0.72
N HIS A 112 -6.27 -0.81 -0.95
CA HIS A 112 -5.77 -1.98 -0.24
C HIS A 112 -5.22 -1.57 1.12
N VAL A 113 -5.74 -2.14 2.19
CA VAL A 113 -5.40 -1.78 3.57
C VAL A 113 -5.20 -3.02 4.43
N GLY A 114 -4.29 -2.94 5.37
CA GLY A 114 -4.13 -3.98 6.39
C GLY A 114 -5.29 -3.98 7.38
N LYS A 115 -5.65 -5.15 7.89
CA LYS A 115 -6.67 -5.29 8.91
C LYS A 115 -6.26 -4.54 10.18
N GLY A 116 -7.10 -3.63 10.63
CA GLY A 116 -6.80 -2.78 11.80
C GLY A 116 -6.62 -1.31 11.50
N ILE A 117 -6.53 -0.91 10.21
CA ILE A 117 -6.27 0.49 9.83
C ILE A 117 -7.27 1.49 10.45
N PHE A 118 -8.50 1.07 10.73
CA PHE A 118 -9.55 1.89 11.34
C PHE A 118 -9.74 1.64 12.84
N ILE A 119 -8.84 0.95 13.52
CA ILE A 119 -8.90 0.76 14.99
C ILE A 119 -8.77 2.13 15.68
N ASP A 120 -9.54 2.36 16.75
CA ASP A 120 -9.42 3.56 17.57
C ASP A 120 -8.07 3.58 18.29
N ARG A 121 -7.37 4.71 18.17
CA ARG A 121 -6.07 4.95 18.79
C ARG A 121 -6.13 6.17 19.68
N TRP A 122 -5.86 5.97 20.95
CA TRP A 122 -6.05 7.01 21.94
C TRP A 122 -4.71 7.51 22.52
N SER A 123 -4.61 8.83 22.64
CA SER A 123 -3.56 9.50 23.40
C SER A 123 -4.14 10.71 24.09
N ASN A 124 -4.01 10.81 25.41
CA ASN A 124 -4.56 11.90 26.21
C ASN A 124 -6.07 12.12 25.95
N SER A 125 -6.86 11.05 25.92
CA SER A 125 -8.32 11.08 25.68
C SER A 125 -8.74 11.61 24.30
N ILE A 126 -7.82 11.73 23.35
CA ILE A 126 -8.09 12.12 21.96
C ILE A 126 -7.84 10.91 21.06
N ASN A 127 -8.81 10.59 20.18
CA ASN A 127 -8.56 9.61 19.14
C ASN A 127 -7.59 10.17 18.10
N ARG A 128 -6.46 9.50 17.92
CA ARG A 128 -5.36 9.91 17.04
C ARG A 128 -5.36 9.21 15.68
N ASN A 129 -6.32 8.32 15.43
CA ASN A 129 -6.48 7.76 14.10
C ASN A 129 -7.20 8.76 13.20
N ALA A 130 -6.43 9.68 12.61
CA ALA A 130 -6.96 10.68 11.69
C ALA A 130 -7.60 10.02 10.46
N PHE A 131 -7.01 8.95 9.92
CA PHE A 131 -7.52 8.23 8.76
C PHE A 131 -8.94 7.69 9.00
N LYS A 132 -9.20 7.14 10.20
CA LYS A 132 -10.54 6.69 10.59
C LYS A 132 -11.58 7.82 10.55
N THR A 133 -11.22 9.05 10.93
CA THR A 133 -12.19 10.16 10.97
C THR A 133 -12.70 10.53 9.58
N TYR A 134 -11.94 10.25 8.53
CA TYR A 134 -12.30 10.50 7.14
C TYR A 134 -12.96 9.31 6.44
N LYS A 135 -13.10 8.15 7.10
CA LYS A 135 -13.62 6.92 6.48
C LYS A 135 -14.90 7.14 5.70
N LYS A 136 -15.91 7.80 6.33
CA LYS A 136 -17.18 8.07 5.65
C LYS A 136 -17.01 8.97 4.42
N GLN A 137 -16.13 9.96 4.48
CA GLN A 137 -15.88 10.85 3.34
C GLN A 137 -15.21 10.10 2.17
N PHE A 138 -14.32 9.16 2.47
CA PHE A 138 -13.73 8.28 1.47
C PHE A 138 -14.80 7.41 0.79
N GLU A 139 -15.68 6.79 1.59
CA GLU A 139 -16.80 5.98 1.08
C GLU A 139 -17.78 6.81 0.25
N ASP A 140 -18.08 8.04 0.66
CA ASP A 140 -18.94 8.99 -0.08
C ASP A 140 -18.30 9.39 -1.45
N LEU A 141 -16.98 9.35 -1.57
CA LEU A 141 -16.25 9.53 -2.84
C LEU A 141 -16.16 8.23 -3.66
N GLY A 142 -16.81 7.15 -3.23
CA GLY A 142 -16.82 5.86 -3.89
C GLY A 142 -15.54 5.05 -3.74
N ILE A 143 -14.72 5.33 -2.71
CA ILE A 143 -13.59 4.49 -2.37
C ILE A 143 -14.10 3.16 -1.80
N GLU A 144 -13.53 2.07 -2.31
CA GLU A 144 -13.75 0.71 -1.85
C GLU A 144 -12.51 0.20 -1.13
N PHE A 145 -12.61 -0.04 0.19
CA PHE A 145 -11.50 -0.58 0.98
C PHE A 145 -11.43 -2.10 0.87
N ILE A 146 -10.26 -2.61 0.44
CA ILE A 146 -9.94 -4.04 0.34
C ILE A 146 -9.03 -4.39 1.49
N TYR A 147 -9.51 -5.24 2.41
CA TYR A 147 -8.82 -5.57 3.64
C TYR A 147 -7.98 -6.83 3.49
N HIS A 148 -6.72 -6.75 3.91
CA HIS A 148 -5.79 -7.86 3.92
C HIS A 148 -5.37 -8.22 5.35
N ASP A 149 -5.49 -9.50 5.73
CA ASP A 149 -5.03 -10.03 7.02
C ASP A 149 -3.97 -11.13 6.85
N LYS A 150 -3.67 -11.52 5.62
CA LYS A 150 -2.70 -12.55 5.24
C LYS A 150 -2.11 -12.21 3.87
N PRO A 151 -1.02 -12.89 3.44
CA PRO A 151 -0.49 -12.72 2.10
C PRO A 151 -1.52 -13.06 1.03
N GLU A 152 -1.71 -12.13 0.08
CA GLU A 152 -2.64 -12.27 -1.05
C GLU A 152 -2.05 -11.65 -2.31
N GLU A 153 -2.33 -12.25 -3.46
CA GLU A 153 -1.94 -11.71 -4.76
C GLU A 153 -2.91 -10.59 -5.16
N ILE A 154 -2.37 -9.38 -5.44
CA ILE A 154 -3.15 -8.22 -5.89
C ILE A 154 -3.16 -8.17 -7.42
N PHE A 155 -2.00 -8.33 -8.04
CA PHE A 155 -1.81 -8.51 -9.48
C PHE A 155 -0.89 -9.70 -9.70
N PRO A 156 -0.83 -10.28 -10.92
CA PRO A 156 0.09 -11.38 -11.19
C PRO A 156 1.51 -11.08 -10.70
N ASN A 157 1.99 -11.90 -9.76
CA ASN A 157 3.30 -11.76 -9.10
C ASN A 157 3.51 -10.50 -8.23
N VAL A 158 2.46 -9.76 -7.92
CA VAL A 158 2.47 -8.65 -6.96
C VAL A 158 1.58 -9.01 -5.78
N TRP A 159 2.17 -9.13 -4.62
CA TRP A 159 1.54 -9.63 -3.40
C TRP A 159 1.53 -8.58 -2.30
N THR A 160 0.49 -8.55 -1.48
CA THR A 160 0.57 -7.97 -0.15
C THR A 160 1.09 -9.00 0.84
N THR A 161 1.85 -8.55 1.84
CA THR A 161 2.17 -9.40 3.00
C THR A 161 0.94 -9.67 3.85
N GLY A 162 -0.12 -8.83 3.71
CA GLY A 162 -1.13 -8.72 4.77
C GLY A 162 -0.49 -8.26 6.07
N THR A 163 -1.17 -8.47 7.19
CA THR A 163 -0.62 -8.16 8.51
C THR A 163 0.61 -9.01 8.80
N VAL A 164 1.73 -8.35 9.16
CA VAL A 164 3.00 -9.02 9.43
C VAL A 164 3.03 -9.55 10.86
N PRO A 165 3.24 -10.88 11.09
CA PRO A 165 3.38 -11.44 12.43
C PRO A 165 4.58 -10.86 13.15
N ARG A 166 4.42 -10.44 14.40
CA ARG A 166 5.52 -9.91 15.22
C ARG A 166 6.23 -11.06 15.92
N VAL A 167 7.24 -11.61 15.26
CA VAL A 167 8.03 -12.75 15.74
C VAL A 167 9.37 -12.32 16.37
N HIS A 168 9.78 -11.08 16.15
CA HIS A 168 11.01 -10.51 16.70
C HIS A 168 10.70 -9.46 17.79
N ASN A 169 11.66 -9.22 18.68
CA ASN A 169 11.52 -8.23 19.75
C ASN A 169 11.80 -6.82 19.22
N GLU A 170 10.95 -6.34 18.32
CA GLU A 170 11.03 -5.01 17.76
C GLU A 170 10.05 -4.09 18.49
N LYS A 171 10.47 -2.85 18.69
CA LYS A 171 9.62 -1.78 19.24
C LYS A 171 9.31 -0.81 18.12
N ASN A 172 8.03 -0.65 17.83
CA ASN A 172 7.62 0.39 16.91
C ASN A 172 7.59 1.77 17.61
N TRP A 173 7.58 2.82 16.82
CA TRP A 173 7.58 4.21 17.34
C TRP A 173 6.24 4.63 17.96
N SER A 174 5.13 3.96 17.67
CA SER A 174 3.79 4.27 18.19
C SER A 174 3.53 3.85 19.64
N GLY A 175 4.54 3.36 20.36
CA GLY A 175 4.41 2.83 21.72
C GLY A 175 3.85 3.78 22.78
N TYR A 176 3.44 5.00 22.42
CA TYR A 176 2.76 5.95 23.30
C TYR A 176 1.25 6.01 23.12
N ARG A 177 0.71 5.26 22.18
CA ARG A 177 -0.72 5.24 21.86
C ARG A 177 -1.33 3.94 22.34
N GLU A 178 -2.58 4.04 22.76
CA GLU A 178 -3.40 2.90 23.13
C GLU A 178 -4.39 2.62 22.01
N MET A 179 -4.52 1.37 21.62
CA MET A 179 -5.61 0.88 20.78
C MET A 179 -6.77 0.42 21.64
N ILE A 180 -7.99 0.47 21.09
CA ILE A 180 -9.17 -0.15 21.69
C ILE A 180 -9.61 -1.30 20.77
N ILE A 181 -9.38 -2.52 21.23
CA ILE A 181 -9.82 -3.75 20.56
C ILE A 181 -10.82 -4.45 21.49
N ASP A 182 -12.03 -4.69 21.00
CA ASP A 182 -13.13 -5.32 21.76
C ASP A 182 -13.37 -4.68 23.15
N GLY A 183 -13.25 -3.35 23.21
CA GLY A 183 -13.42 -2.56 24.43
C GLY A 183 -12.26 -2.64 25.43
N LYS A 184 -11.16 -3.29 25.08
CA LYS A 184 -9.93 -3.36 25.88
C LYS A 184 -8.88 -2.43 25.34
N LYS A 185 -8.11 -1.85 26.25
CA LYS A 185 -6.93 -1.05 25.92
C LYS A 185 -5.74 -1.96 25.69
N GLU A 186 -5.09 -1.78 24.57
CA GLU A 186 -3.86 -2.46 24.19
C GLU A 186 -2.83 -1.43 23.68
N GLU A 187 -1.55 -1.76 23.75
CA GLU A 187 -0.51 -0.92 23.16
C GLU A 187 -0.66 -0.89 21.62
N ASP A 188 -0.60 0.32 21.05
CA ASP A 188 -0.64 0.45 19.59
C ASP A 188 0.65 -0.05 18.97
N ASN A 189 0.60 -1.25 18.46
CA ASN A 189 1.69 -1.89 17.73
C ASN A 189 1.55 -1.82 16.20
N ILE A 190 0.61 -1.01 15.70
CA ILE A 190 0.30 -0.83 14.27
C ILE A 190 0.04 -2.19 13.59
N PRO A 191 -1.04 -2.87 13.98
CA PRO A 191 -1.32 -4.24 13.50
C PRO A 191 -1.62 -4.32 12.01
N GLU A 192 -1.97 -3.20 11.37
CA GLU A 192 -2.25 -3.12 9.95
C GLU A 192 -1.02 -2.96 9.06
N ASP A 193 0.19 -2.84 9.65
CA ASP A 193 1.42 -2.63 8.86
C ASP A 193 1.63 -3.77 7.86
N GLN A 194 1.78 -3.39 6.60
CA GLN A 194 1.91 -4.32 5.46
C GLN A 194 2.83 -3.75 4.38
N SER A 195 3.33 -4.63 3.52
CA SER A 195 4.24 -4.30 2.42
C SER A 195 3.82 -4.98 1.13
N LEU A 196 4.28 -4.44 -0.03
CA LEU A 196 4.19 -5.12 -1.31
C LEU A 196 5.43 -5.97 -1.56
N VAL A 197 5.23 -7.18 -2.07
CA VAL A 197 6.27 -8.10 -2.51
C VAL A 197 6.07 -8.42 -3.97
N ILE A 198 7.08 -8.18 -4.79
CA ILE A 198 7.04 -8.40 -6.24
C ILE A 198 8.04 -9.50 -6.60
N ASN A 199 7.56 -10.56 -7.24
CA ASN A 199 8.40 -11.68 -7.68
C ASN A 199 9.01 -11.36 -9.05
N THR A 200 10.33 -11.12 -9.08
CA THR A 200 11.07 -10.77 -10.29
C THR A 200 12.15 -11.81 -10.63
N PRO A 201 12.65 -11.87 -11.89
CA PRO A 201 13.75 -12.76 -12.26
C PRO A 201 15.06 -12.53 -11.47
N LYS A 202 15.19 -11.39 -10.79
CA LYS A 202 16.36 -11.06 -9.95
C LYS A 202 16.14 -11.37 -8.47
N GLY A 203 14.97 -11.92 -8.11
CA GLY A 203 14.54 -12.18 -6.74
C GLY A 203 13.34 -11.34 -6.35
N LEU A 204 13.00 -11.33 -5.06
CA LEU A 204 11.89 -10.56 -4.54
C LEU A 204 12.27 -9.08 -4.39
N ALA A 205 11.43 -8.19 -4.93
CA ALA A 205 11.48 -6.78 -4.62
C ALA A 205 10.44 -6.49 -3.52
N LEU A 206 10.86 -5.81 -2.45
CA LEU A 206 9.99 -5.38 -1.35
C LEU A 206 9.80 -3.86 -1.41
N VAL A 207 8.54 -3.41 -1.38
CA VAL A 207 8.18 -2.01 -1.15
C VAL A 207 7.48 -1.93 0.20
N SER A 208 8.11 -1.27 1.14
CA SER A 208 7.62 -1.12 2.52
C SER A 208 7.45 0.35 2.86
N GLY A 209 6.48 0.65 3.72
CA GLY A 209 6.37 1.95 4.37
C GLY A 209 7.40 2.05 5.51
N CYS A 210 6.96 2.42 6.72
CA CYS A 210 7.84 2.53 7.87
C CYS A 210 8.35 1.18 8.42
N GLY A 211 7.75 0.05 8.03
CA GLY A 211 8.15 -1.28 8.49
C GLY A 211 7.97 -1.47 10.01
N HIS A 212 6.88 -0.97 10.57
CA HIS A 212 6.61 -1.04 12.01
C HIS A 212 6.49 -2.47 12.56
N ALA A 213 6.15 -3.42 11.70
CA ALA A 213 6.09 -4.83 12.04
C ALA A 213 7.42 -5.57 11.85
N GLY A 214 8.44 -4.86 11.35
CA GLY A 214 9.72 -5.44 10.91
C GLY A 214 9.73 -5.79 9.43
N ILE A 215 10.93 -6.02 8.90
CA ILE A 215 11.16 -6.41 7.50
C ILE A 215 11.91 -7.75 7.40
N VAL A 216 12.21 -8.40 8.51
CA VAL A 216 12.92 -9.68 8.59
C VAL A 216 12.11 -10.73 9.33
#